data_68ab029d82bf1c22d9c2b6fd70229a0a
#
_entry.id   68ab029d82bf1c22d9c2b6fd70229a0a
#
_cell.length_a   1.000
_cell.length_b   1.000
_cell.length_c   1.000
_cell.angle_alpha   90.00
_cell.angle_beta   90.00
_cell.angle_gamma   90.00
#
_symmetry.space_group_name_H-M   'P 1'
#
loop_
_entity.id
_entity.type
_entity.pdbx_description
1 polymer ?
#
loop_
_entity_poly.entity_id
_entity_poly.type
_entity_poly.pdbx_seq_one_letter_code
_entity_poly.pdbx_strand_id
1 'polypeptide(L)'
;MVLRYGSVCSGIEAVSVAWQGMGFEPAWFSEIEPFPCAVLAHHYPSVPNYGDMTTLPERILSGEIEAPDILVGGTPCQAFSVAGLRNSINDERGNLTLVFVRILNAINTIRRRYGLPDAVVLWENVPGVLSTRDNAFGCFLAALLGESKELVPTRGRWTGAGIVRSDECEIAWRILDAQYFGVPQRRRRVFLVAGSRNRRVAEILFEQPGESRDFKKGETSEEESSAFIESSFGTYRESDVGGTVKRTGGALSGGSETLLVSKIGATLSTRWGVNSDQICNGNCIINYPKVRKLTPIECERLQGFPDNYTKIPWRNKTVEQCPDTQRYMAIGNSMAVPVMRWIGDRIK
;
A
#
# COMPACT_ATOMS: atom_id res chain seq x y z
N MET A 1 7.72 -19.76 -16.32
CA MET A 1 6.24 -19.62 -16.38
C MET A 1 5.92 -18.21 -15.90
N VAL A 2 5.08 -17.47 -16.61
CA VAL A 2 4.66 -16.13 -16.19
C VAL A 2 3.53 -16.31 -15.17
N LEU A 3 3.62 -15.66 -14.01
CA LEU A 3 2.56 -15.66 -13.01
C LEU A 3 1.60 -14.51 -13.24
N ARG A 4 0.31 -14.80 -13.26
CA ARG A 4 -0.75 -13.82 -13.46
C ARG A 4 -1.28 -13.32 -12.12
N TYR A 5 -1.53 -12.01 -11.98
CA TYR A 5 -2.11 -11.47 -10.75
C TYR A 5 -3.30 -10.55 -11.01
N GLY A 6 -4.26 -10.59 -10.09
CA GLY A 6 -5.35 -9.63 -10.00
C GLY A 6 -5.11 -8.68 -8.84
N SER A 7 -5.40 -7.40 -9.04
CA SER A 7 -5.20 -6.36 -8.04
C SER A 7 -6.52 -5.68 -7.70
N VAL A 8 -6.82 -5.53 -6.41
CA VAL A 8 -7.99 -4.81 -5.90
C VAL A 8 -7.59 -3.65 -5.03
N CYS A 9 -8.39 -2.57 -5.03
CA CYS A 9 -8.00 -1.28 -4.50
C CYS A 9 -6.63 -0.87 -5.08
N SER A 10 -6.53 -1.03 -6.41
CA SER A 10 -5.26 -1.05 -7.14
C SER A 10 -4.48 0.26 -7.03
N GLY A 11 -5.18 1.36 -6.77
CA GLY A 11 -4.56 2.68 -6.69
C GLY A 11 -3.84 3.02 -8.00
N ILE A 12 -2.57 3.41 -7.89
CA ILE A 12 -1.70 3.72 -9.03
C ILE A 12 -0.75 2.56 -9.39
N GLU A 13 -1.02 1.36 -8.90
CA GLU A 13 -0.35 0.10 -9.24
C GLU A 13 1.17 0.05 -8.93
N ALA A 14 1.50 0.22 -7.66
CA ALA A 14 2.86 -0.02 -7.17
C ALA A 14 3.34 -1.46 -7.44
N VAL A 15 2.42 -2.42 -7.47
CA VAL A 15 2.70 -3.85 -7.75
C VAL A 15 3.24 -4.02 -9.16
N SER A 16 2.55 -3.47 -10.17
CA SER A 16 2.97 -3.54 -11.56
C SER A 16 4.34 -2.89 -11.78
N VAL A 17 4.57 -1.72 -11.14
CA VAL A 17 5.89 -1.05 -11.20
C VAL A 17 6.97 -1.91 -10.55
N ALA A 18 6.67 -2.49 -9.39
CA ALA A 18 7.63 -3.32 -8.65
C ALA A 18 8.00 -4.61 -9.40
N TRP A 19 7.00 -5.26 -10.01
CA TRP A 19 7.14 -6.58 -10.60
C TRP A 19 7.47 -6.57 -12.09
N GLN A 20 7.62 -5.39 -12.68
CA GLN A 20 8.04 -5.24 -14.07
C GLN A 20 9.35 -6.00 -14.33
N GLY A 21 9.36 -6.86 -15.36
CA GLY A 21 10.51 -7.68 -15.73
C GLY A 21 10.81 -8.86 -14.80
N MET A 22 9.98 -9.10 -13.79
CA MET A 22 10.17 -10.20 -12.85
C MET A 22 9.38 -11.47 -13.20
N GLY A 23 8.72 -11.54 -14.35
CA GLY A 23 7.90 -12.69 -14.76
C GLY A 23 6.51 -12.71 -14.14
N PHE A 24 6.00 -11.57 -13.74
CA PHE A 24 4.61 -11.36 -13.33
C PHE A 24 3.89 -10.47 -14.36
N GLU A 25 2.62 -10.76 -14.60
CA GLU A 25 1.76 -9.96 -15.47
C GLU A 25 0.42 -9.67 -14.81
N PRO A 26 -0.08 -8.43 -14.87
CA PRO A 26 -1.42 -8.11 -14.42
C PRO A 26 -2.46 -8.77 -15.31
N ALA A 27 -3.39 -9.50 -14.72
CA ALA A 27 -4.57 -10.03 -15.40
C ALA A 27 -5.67 -8.97 -15.46
N TRP A 28 -5.88 -8.28 -14.36
CA TRP A 28 -6.89 -7.24 -14.21
C TRP A 28 -6.64 -6.37 -12.97
N PHE A 29 -7.26 -5.19 -12.97
CA PHE A 29 -7.32 -4.25 -11.87
C PHE A 29 -8.76 -4.05 -11.40
N SER A 30 -8.90 -3.56 -10.16
CA SER A 30 -10.18 -3.12 -9.60
C SER A 30 -9.93 -1.86 -8.76
N GLU A 31 -10.27 -0.71 -9.37
CA GLU A 31 -10.11 0.63 -8.79
C GLU A 31 -11.29 1.50 -9.19
N ILE A 32 -11.83 2.26 -8.25
CA ILE A 32 -13.00 3.13 -8.46
C ILE A 32 -12.69 4.62 -8.43
N GLU A 33 -11.57 5.00 -7.82
CA GLU A 33 -11.19 6.40 -7.70
C GLU A 33 -10.79 6.98 -9.07
N PRO A 34 -11.41 8.07 -9.52
CA PRO A 34 -11.25 8.54 -10.90
C PRO A 34 -9.81 8.85 -11.31
N PHE A 35 -9.00 9.45 -10.43
CA PHE A 35 -7.62 9.79 -10.79
C PHE A 35 -6.71 8.56 -10.86
N PRO A 36 -6.69 7.64 -9.89
CA PRO A 36 -6.02 6.34 -10.03
C PRO A 36 -6.46 5.57 -11.28
N CYS A 37 -7.76 5.50 -11.58
CA CYS A 37 -8.27 4.87 -12.81
C CYS A 37 -7.63 5.47 -14.07
N ALA A 38 -7.46 6.80 -14.11
CA ALA A 38 -6.80 7.44 -15.26
C ALA A 38 -5.30 7.12 -15.32
N VAL A 39 -4.61 7.00 -14.17
CA VAL A 39 -3.21 6.55 -14.11
C VAL A 39 -3.08 5.11 -14.63
N LEU A 40 -3.98 4.22 -14.23
CA LEU A 40 -4.03 2.83 -14.72
C LEU A 40 -4.25 2.79 -16.24
N ALA A 41 -5.24 3.51 -16.74
CA ALA A 41 -5.52 3.57 -18.18
C ALA A 41 -4.36 4.16 -18.99
N HIS A 42 -3.59 5.08 -18.41
CA HIS A 42 -2.43 5.68 -19.05
C HIS A 42 -1.24 4.72 -19.17
N HIS A 43 -0.91 4.03 -18.07
CA HIS A 43 0.27 3.14 -18.03
C HIS A 43 -0.01 1.71 -18.48
N TYR A 44 -1.25 1.23 -18.31
CA TYR A 44 -1.65 -0.15 -18.58
C TYR A 44 -2.92 -0.22 -19.44
N PRO A 45 -2.91 0.37 -20.66
CA PRO A 45 -4.12 0.50 -21.48
C PRO A 45 -4.69 -0.86 -21.94
N SER A 46 -3.88 -1.92 -21.93
CA SER A 46 -4.31 -3.27 -22.32
C SER A 46 -4.85 -4.10 -21.14
N VAL A 47 -4.71 -3.62 -19.90
CA VAL A 47 -5.18 -4.35 -18.70
C VAL A 47 -6.54 -3.82 -18.30
N PRO A 48 -7.58 -4.68 -18.21
CA PRO A 48 -8.90 -4.23 -17.83
C PRO A 48 -8.96 -3.77 -16.37
N ASN A 49 -9.61 -2.64 -16.11
CA ASN A 49 -10.02 -2.19 -14.79
C ASN A 49 -11.51 -2.46 -14.61
N TYR A 50 -11.87 -3.39 -13.73
CA TYR A 50 -13.25 -3.81 -13.51
C TYR A 50 -14.03 -2.94 -12.49
N GLY A 51 -13.41 -1.88 -11.96
CA GLY A 51 -14.07 -0.93 -11.06
C GLY A 51 -14.35 -1.50 -9.68
N ASP A 52 -15.62 -1.58 -9.30
CA ASP A 52 -16.04 -2.00 -7.95
C ASP A 52 -15.73 -3.50 -7.70
N MET A 53 -14.86 -3.74 -6.72
CA MET A 53 -14.44 -5.09 -6.33
C MET A 53 -15.59 -5.96 -5.80
N THR A 54 -16.69 -5.38 -5.37
CA THR A 54 -17.85 -6.14 -4.85
C THR A 54 -18.51 -6.99 -5.92
N THR A 55 -18.34 -6.66 -7.20
CA THR A 55 -18.90 -7.38 -8.34
C THR A 55 -18.01 -8.53 -8.85
N LEU A 56 -16.76 -8.58 -8.41
CA LEU A 56 -15.78 -9.54 -8.94
C LEU A 56 -16.09 -11.00 -8.62
N PRO A 57 -16.58 -11.37 -7.41
CA PRO A 57 -16.78 -12.80 -7.08
C PRO A 57 -17.68 -13.52 -8.08
N GLU A 58 -18.83 -12.94 -8.40
CA GLU A 58 -19.80 -13.54 -9.31
C GLU A 58 -19.28 -13.59 -10.75
N ARG A 59 -18.57 -12.55 -11.19
CA ARG A 59 -17.98 -12.47 -12.54
C ARG A 59 -16.81 -13.44 -12.71
N ILE A 60 -16.04 -13.72 -11.64
CA ILE A 60 -15.00 -14.75 -11.65
C ILE A 60 -15.65 -16.15 -11.72
N LEU A 61 -16.69 -16.39 -10.89
CA LEU A 61 -17.39 -17.68 -10.87
C LEU A 61 -18.08 -18.00 -12.20
N SER A 62 -18.56 -17.00 -12.91
CA SER A 62 -19.15 -17.15 -14.26
C SER A 62 -18.11 -17.38 -15.35
N GLY A 63 -16.82 -17.16 -15.08
CA GLY A 63 -15.74 -17.25 -16.06
C GLY A 63 -15.57 -16.00 -16.92
N GLU A 64 -16.26 -14.89 -16.61
CA GLU A 64 -16.11 -13.61 -17.30
C GLU A 64 -14.74 -12.97 -17.00
N ILE A 65 -14.26 -13.14 -15.75
CA ILE A 65 -12.99 -12.61 -15.29
C ILE A 65 -12.03 -13.76 -14.99
N GLU A 66 -10.79 -13.62 -15.43
CA GLU A 66 -9.71 -14.58 -15.18
C GLU A 66 -9.50 -14.84 -13.69
N ALA A 67 -9.28 -16.10 -13.30
CA ALA A 67 -8.87 -16.51 -11.96
C ALA A 67 -7.33 -16.59 -11.89
N PRO A 68 -6.63 -15.53 -11.41
CA PRO A 68 -5.19 -15.41 -11.50
C PRO A 68 -4.45 -16.28 -10.48
N ASP A 69 -3.12 -16.37 -10.61
CA ASP A 69 -2.24 -17.09 -9.68
C ASP A 69 -2.06 -16.38 -8.35
N ILE A 70 -2.20 -15.04 -8.35
CA ILE A 70 -1.99 -14.20 -7.18
C ILE A 70 -3.12 -13.18 -7.09
N LEU A 71 -3.66 -12.98 -5.88
CA LEU A 71 -4.55 -11.89 -5.54
C LEU A 71 -3.82 -10.88 -4.67
N VAL A 72 -3.71 -9.65 -5.15
CA VAL A 72 -3.08 -8.55 -4.41
C VAL A 72 -4.11 -7.50 -4.03
N GLY A 73 -3.98 -6.89 -2.84
CA GLY A 73 -4.83 -5.76 -2.48
C GLY A 73 -4.48 -5.10 -1.16
N GLY A 74 -4.85 -3.82 -1.06
CA GLY A 74 -4.79 -3.01 0.15
C GLY A 74 -6.18 -2.50 0.50
N THR A 75 -7.02 -3.33 1.13
CA THR A 75 -8.39 -2.95 1.43
C THR A 75 -8.45 -1.86 2.52
N PRO A 76 -9.40 -0.91 2.46
CA PRO A 76 -9.58 0.07 3.52
C PRO A 76 -9.77 -0.61 4.88
N CYS A 77 -9.14 -0.04 5.93
CA CYS A 77 -9.31 -0.50 7.30
C CYS A 77 -10.69 -0.07 7.82
N GLN A 78 -11.70 -0.90 7.64
CA GLN A 78 -13.04 -0.72 8.20
C GLN A 78 -13.24 -1.66 9.37
N ALA A 79 -14.06 -1.24 10.35
CA ALA A 79 -14.38 -2.07 11.51
C ALA A 79 -15.05 -3.39 11.07
N PHE A 80 -14.53 -4.50 11.58
CA PHE A 80 -15.17 -5.80 11.45
C PHE A 80 -16.12 -6.01 12.62
N SER A 81 -17.34 -6.43 12.38
CA SER A 81 -18.17 -6.98 13.44
C SER A 81 -18.20 -8.50 13.35
N VAL A 82 -18.16 -9.16 14.51
CA VAL A 82 -18.35 -10.64 14.62
C VAL A 82 -19.72 -11.05 14.03
N ALA A 83 -20.70 -10.13 14.04
CA ALA A 83 -21.97 -10.31 13.37
C ALA A 83 -21.81 -10.41 11.84
N GLY A 84 -20.83 -9.72 11.23
CA GLY A 84 -20.54 -9.81 9.81
C GLY A 84 -20.00 -11.19 9.38
N LEU A 85 -19.22 -11.87 10.21
CA LEU A 85 -18.80 -13.26 9.95
C LEU A 85 -19.97 -14.23 9.92
N ARG A 86 -21.01 -14.00 10.75
CA ARG A 86 -22.20 -14.86 10.85
C ARG A 86 -23.29 -14.53 9.83
N ASN A 87 -23.36 -13.26 9.39
CA ASN A 87 -24.40 -12.75 8.50
C ASN A 87 -23.85 -12.36 7.11
N SER A 88 -22.67 -12.83 6.74
CA SER A 88 -21.89 -12.40 5.57
C SER A 88 -22.56 -12.62 4.21
N ILE A 89 -23.76 -13.20 4.17
CA ILE A 89 -24.50 -13.40 2.92
C ILE A 89 -25.42 -12.22 2.60
N ASN A 90 -25.79 -11.37 3.57
CA ASN A 90 -26.84 -10.35 3.38
C ASN A 90 -26.44 -8.89 3.65
N ASP A 91 -25.23 -8.60 4.13
CA ASP A 91 -24.79 -7.20 4.36
C ASP A 91 -23.76 -6.79 3.27
N GLU A 92 -24.29 -6.50 2.10
CA GLU A 92 -23.56 -6.41 0.83
C GLU A 92 -22.66 -5.18 0.68
N ARG A 93 -22.64 -4.23 1.61
CA ARG A 93 -21.96 -2.92 1.40
C ARG A 93 -20.94 -2.51 2.45
N GLY A 94 -20.70 -3.32 3.48
CA GLY A 94 -20.02 -2.83 4.69
C GLY A 94 -18.55 -3.19 4.82
N ASN A 95 -18.05 -4.31 4.25
CA ASN A 95 -16.72 -4.79 4.59
C ASN A 95 -15.91 -5.28 3.40
N LEU A 96 -15.15 -4.37 2.78
CA LEU A 96 -14.32 -4.66 1.62
C LEU A 96 -13.26 -5.75 1.89
N THR A 97 -12.86 -5.98 3.14
CA THR A 97 -11.94 -7.07 3.47
C THR A 97 -12.62 -8.44 3.43
N LEU A 98 -13.92 -8.55 3.77
CA LEU A 98 -14.70 -9.78 3.53
C LEU A 98 -14.94 -9.99 2.03
N VAL A 99 -15.18 -8.94 1.27
CA VAL A 99 -15.26 -9.01 -0.19
C VAL A 99 -13.95 -9.54 -0.77
N PHE A 100 -12.80 -9.10 -0.25
CA PHE A 100 -11.48 -9.63 -0.65
C PHE A 100 -11.38 -11.16 -0.45
N VAL A 101 -11.88 -11.68 0.68
CA VAL A 101 -11.94 -13.13 0.93
C VAL A 101 -12.90 -13.83 -0.05
N ARG A 102 -14.07 -13.23 -0.35
CA ARG A 102 -15.01 -13.77 -1.34
C ARG A 102 -14.39 -13.85 -2.74
N ILE A 103 -13.61 -12.84 -3.14
CA ILE A 103 -12.85 -12.85 -4.40
C ILE A 103 -11.84 -14.00 -4.40
N LEU A 104 -11.05 -14.17 -3.33
CA LEU A 104 -10.13 -15.29 -3.19
C LEU A 104 -10.83 -16.64 -3.33
N ASN A 105 -11.97 -16.82 -2.63
CA ASN A 105 -12.74 -18.05 -2.69
C ASN A 105 -13.29 -18.32 -4.10
N ALA A 106 -13.74 -17.28 -4.82
CA ALA A 106 -14.18 -17.40 -6.20
C ALA A 106 -13.01 -17.83 -7.12
N ILE A 107 -11.84 -17.18 -6.98
CA ILE A 107 -10.62 -17.54 -7.70
C ILE A 107 -10.26 -19.00 -7.44
N ASN A 108 -10.17 -19.42 -6.18
CA ASN A 108 -9.77 -20.78 -5.83
C ASN A 108 -10.80 -21.82 -6.30
N THR A 109 -12.10 -21.50 -6.28
CA THR A 109 -13.15 -22.36 -6.83
C THR A 109 -12.92 -22.65 -8.30
N ILE A 110 -12.61 -21.62 -9.10
CA ILE A 110 -12.32 -21.77 -10.53
C ILE A 110 -11.00 -22.52 -10.74
N ARG A 111 -9.94 -22.14 -10.03
CA ARG A 111 -8.63 -22.77 -10.17
C ARG A 111 -8.68 -24.28 -9.86
N ARG A 112 -9.37 -24.66 -8.79
CA ARG A 112 -9.57 -26.08 -8.42
C ARG A 112 -10.36 -26.86 -9.49
N ARG A 113 -11.36 -26.25 -10.17
CA ARG A 113 -12.06 -26.86 -11.29
C ARG A 113 -11.15 -27.23 -12.46
N TYR A 114 -10.08 -26.46 -12.66
CA TYR A 114 -9.08 -26.70 -13.69
C TYR A 114 -7.85 -27.47 -13.18
N GLY A 115 -7.87 -28.00 -11.96
CA GLY A 115 -6.74 -28.72 -11.36
C GLY A 115 -5.52 -27.84 -11.08
N LEU A 116 -5.71 -26.52 -10.99
CA LEU A 116 -4.67 -25.56 -10.68
C LEU A 116 -4.55 -25.38 -9.15
N PRO A 117 -3.34 -25.09 -8.64
CA PRO A 117 -3.16 -24.80 -7.22
C PRO A 117 -3.89 -23.51 -6.83
N ASP A 118 -4.29 -23.42 -5.56
CA ASP A 118 -4.91 -22.21 -4.99
C ASP A 118 -4.02 -21.00 -5.19
N ALA A 119 -4.64 -19.83 -5.36
CA ALA A 119 -3.95 -18.57 -5.54
C ALA A 119 -3.19 -18.15 -4.28
N VAL A 120 -2.08 -17.48 -4.47
CA VAL A 120 -1.37 -16.76 -3.39
C VAL A 120 -2.06 -15.43 -3.13
N VAL A 121 -2.20 -15.08 -1.86
CA VAL A 121 -2.68 -13.77 -1.42
C VAL A 121 -1.50 -12.91 -1.02
N LEU A 122 -1.53 -11.65 -1.41
CA LEU A 122 -0.71 -10.59 -0.86
C LEU A 122 -1.61 -9.42 -0.45
N TRP A 123 -1.69 -9.16 0.85
CA TRP A 123 -2.52 -8.09 1.38
C TRP A 123 -1.69 -7.10 2.19
N GLU A 124 -1.97 -5.81 2.03
CA GLU A 124 -1.29 -4.73 2.73
C GLU A 124 -2.28 -3.89 3.54
N ASN A 125 -1.85 -3.44 4.74
CA ASN A 125 -2.66 -2.52 5.53
C ASN A 125 -1.80 -1.71 6.50
N VAL A 126 -2.42 -0.71 7.14
CA VAL A 126 -1.80 0.05 8.22
C VAL A 126 -1.61 -0.79 9.48
N PRO A 127 -0.55 -0.58 10.29
CA PRO A 127 -0.31 -1.36 11.51
C PRO A 127 -1.45 -1.30 12.53
N GLY A 128 -2.30 -0.26 12.48
CA GLY A 128 -3.47 -0.12 13.35
C GLY A 128 -4.47 -1.27 13.27
N VAL A 129 -4.49 -2.02 12.16
CA VAL A 129 -5.38 -3.18 12.01
C VAL A 129 -5.10 -4.28 13.06
N LEU A 130 -3.86 -4.38 13.55
CA LEU A 130 -3.44 -5.35 14.57
C LEU A 130 -3.94 -5.02 15.99
N SER A 131 -4.54 -3.86 16.19
CA SER A 131 -4.95 -3.36 17.53
C SER A 131 -6.37 -2.81 17.55
N THR A 132 -7.21 -3.19 16.60
CA THR A 132 -8.61 -2.78 16.57
C THR A 132 -9.39 -3.43 17.72
N ARG A 133 -10.33 -2.70 18.32
CA ARG A 133 -11.10 -3.20 19.49
C ARG A 133 -12.03 -4.37 19.15
N ASP A 134 -12.47 -4.43 17.88
CA ASP A 134 -13.34 -5.45 17.33
C ASP A 134 -12.61 -6.69 16.81
N ASN A 135 -11.30 -6.81 17.06
CA ASN A 135 -10.46 -7.90 16.60
C ASN A 135 -10.58 -8.17 15.08
N ALA A 136 -10.68 -7.09 14.27
CA ALA A 136 -10.84 -7.16 12.83
C ALA A 136 -9.81 -8.09 12.16
N PHE A 137 -8.55 -8.03 12.61
CA PHE A 137 -7.48 -8.87 12.07
C PHE A 137 -7.71 -10.37 12.35
N GLY A 138 -8.18 -10.72 13.55
CA GLY A 138 -8.51 -12.11 13.91
C GLY A 138 -9.67 -12.66 13.09
N CYS A 139 -10.69 -11.82 12.81
CA CYS A 139 -11.79 -12.15 11.91
C CYS A 139 -11.29 -12.39 10.47
N PHE A 140 -10.39 -11.55 9.98
CA PHE A 140 -9.81 -11.69 8.64
C PHE A 140 -8.99 -12.97 8.50
N LEU A 141 -8.12 -13.27 9.48
CA LEU A 141 -7.36 -14.53 9.51
C LEU A 141 -8.28 -15.74 9.51
N ALA A 142 -9.33 -15.73 10.34
CA ALA A 142 -10.33 -16.82 10.39
C ALA A 142 -11.01 -17.01 9.02
N ALA A 143 -11.45 -15.91 8.39
CA ALA A 143 -12.09 -15.96 7.08
C ALA A 143 -11.16 -16.53 5.99
N LEU A 144 -9.86 -16.19 6.00
CA LEU A 144 -8.87 -16.77 5.07
C LEU A 144 -8.63 -18.26 5.30
N LEU A 145 -8.73 -18.73 6.55
CA LEU A 145 -8.60 -20.16 6.90
C LEU A 145 -9.89 -20.96 6.69
N GLY A 146 -11.01 -20.30 6.38
CA GLY A 146 -12.33 -20.95 6.32
C GLY A 146 -12.94 -21.27 7.69
N GLU A 147 -12.44 -20.64 8.76
CA GLU A 147 -12.92 -20.84 10.12
C GLU A 147 -14.18 -20.01 10.41
N SER A 148 -15.12 -20.61 11.16
CA SER A 148 -16.39 -19.96 11.52
C SER A 148 -16.29 -19.02 12.74
N LYS A 149 -15.18 -19.09 13.47
CA LYS A 149 -14.91 -18.26 14.66
C LYS A 149 -13.65 -17.45 14.47
N GLU A 150 -13.67 -16.23 14.97
CA GLU A 150 -12.49 -15.37 14.97
C GLU A 150 -11.30 -16.01 15.69
N LEU A 151 -10.11 -15.80 15.18
CA LEU A 151 -8.89 -16.14 15.89
C LEU A 151 -8.60 -15.06 16.95
N VAL A 152 -8.21 -15.52 18.13
CA VAL A 152 -7.89 -14.64 19.25
C VAL A 152 -6.40 -14.74 19.58
N PRO A 153 -5.68 -13.62 19.69
CA PRO A 153 -4.26 -13.66 20.00
C PRO A 153 -4.04 -14.10 21.46
N THR A 154 -3.09 -15.02 21.68
CA THR A 154 -2.80 -15.62 22.99
C THR A 154 -2.46 -14.66 24.10
N ARG A 155 -2.01 -13.43 23.76
CA ARG A 155 -1.64 -12.37 24.74
C ARG A 155 -2.53 -11.13 24.63
N GLY A 156 -3.74 -11.27 24.11
CA GLY A 156 -4.72 -10.20 24.00
C GLY A 156 -4.41 -9.12 22.95
N ARG A 157 -3.30 -9.27 22.19
CA ARG A 157 -2.95 -8.39 21.07
C ARG A 157 -2.14 -9.13 20.02
N TRP A 158 -2.33 -8.77 18.76
CA TRP A 158 -1.55 -9.28 17.63
C TRP A 158 -0.15 -8.68 17.63
N THR A 159 0.84 -9.53 17.39
CA THR A 159 2.24 -9.13 17.24
C THR A 159 2.49 -8.56 15.84
N GLY A 160 3.55 -7.77 15.68
CA GLY A 160 3.95 -7.20 14.39
C GLY A 160 4.41 -8.22 13.34
N ALA A 161 4.52 -9.49 13.74
CA ALA A 161 4.83 -10.62 12.87
C ALA A 161 4.25 -11.91 13.45
N GLY A 162 3.83 -12.84 12.60
CA GLY A 162 3.30 -14.12 13.03
C GLY A 162 2.95 -15.04 11.87
N ILE A 163 2.63 -16.27 12.23
CA ILE A 163 2.22 -17.34 11.32
C ILE A 163 1.04 -18.07 11.93
N VAL A 164 0.05 -18.40 11.10
CA VAL A 164 -1.08 -19.28 11.43
C VAL A 164 -1.19 -20.32 10.34
N ARG A 165 -1.51 -21.55 10.74
CA ARG A 165 -1.62 -22.71 9.83
C ARG A 165 -2.88 -23.49 10.10
N SER A 166 -3.52 -23.95 9.01
CA SER A 166 -4.49 -25.04 9.01
C SER A 166 -3.91 -26.22 8.22
N ASP A 167 -4.70 -27.24 8.02
CA ASP A 167 -4.28 -28.40 7.21
C ASP A 167 -4.08 -28.03 5.73
N GLU A 168 -4.83 -27.07 5.22
CA GLU A 168 -4.81 -26.67 3.82
C GLU A 168 -4.07 -25.35 3.54
N CYS A 169 -4.07 -24.41 4.49
CA CYS A 169 -3.61 -23.05 4.30
C CYS A 169 -2.55 -22.64 5.32
N GLU A 170 -1.56 -21.87 4.88
CA GLU A 170 -0.61 -21.15 5.71
C GLU A 170 -0.77 -19.66 5.48
N ILE A 171 -0.80 -18.89 6.57
CA ILE A 171 -0.84 -17.43 6.56
C ILE A 171 0.34 -16.92 7.36
N ALA A 172 1.08 -15.97 6.79
CA ALA A 172 2.14 -15.25 7.46
C ALA A 172 1.89 -13.75 7.37
N TRP A 173 2.22 -12.99 8.41
CA TRP A 173 2.19 -11.54 8.37
C TRP A 173 3.42 -10.94 9.04
N ARG A 174 3.80 -9.75 8.57
CA ARG A 174 4.92 -9.00 9.12
C ARG A 174 4.74 -7.50 8.87
N ILE A 175 5.10 -6.67 9.87
CA ILE A 175 5.25 -5.24 9.65
C ILE A 175 6.60 -5.02 8.95
N LEU A 176 6.55 -4.41 7.77
CA LEU A 176 7.71 -3.95 7.03
C LEU A 176 7.74 -2.42 7.02
N ASP A 177 8.92 -1.83 7.05
CA ASP A 177 9.12 -0.39 7.00
C ASP A 177 9.96 -0.04 5.77
N ALA A 178 9.42 0.79 4.87
CA ALA A 178 10.02 1.09 3.58
C ALA A 178 11.44 1.65 3.67
N GLN A 179 11.80 2.33 4.77
CA GLN A 179 13.15 2.85 4.98
C GLN A 179 14.26 1.77 4.92
N TYR A 180 13.91 0.50 5.14
CA TYR A 180 14.84 -0.63 5.07
C TYR A 180 14.81 -1.34 3.71
N PHE A 181 14.20 -0.72 2.70
CA PHE A 181 14.08 -1.27 1.34
C PHE A 181 14.59 -0.32 0.27
N GLY A 182 15.49 0.62 0.64
CA GLY A 182 16.19 1.49 -0.30
C GLY A 182 15.52 2.83 -0.60
N VAL A 183 14.47 3.20 0.13
CA VAL A 183 13.87 4.54 0.05
C VAL A 183 13.93 5.25 1.41
N PRO A 184 14.28 6.55 1.47
CA PRO A 184 14.40 7.29 2.72
C PRO A 184 13.02 7.71 3.28
N GLN A 185 12.08 6.74 3.37
CA GLN A 185 10.73 6.97 3.87
C GLN A 185 10.39 6.02 5.01
N ARG A 186 10.04 6.57 6.15
CA ARG A 186 9.47 5.82 7.27
C ARG A 186 8.01 5.50 6.96
N ARG A 187 7.74 4.31 6.35
CA ARG A 187 6.40 3.83 6.02
C ARG A 187 6.22 2.40 6.51
N ARG A 188 5.68 2.28 7.71
CA ARG A 188 5.37 0.98 8.32
C ARG A 188 4.02 0.48 7.83
N ARG A 189 3.99 -0.75 7.32
CA ARG A 189 2.76 -1.43 6.88
C ARG A 189 2.79 -2.89 7.30
N VAL A 190 1.61 -3.45 7.56
CA VAL A 190 1.43 -4.89 7.71
C VAL A 190 1.30 -5.48 6.33
N PHE A 191 2.14 -6.45 6.02
CA PHE A 191 1.99 -7.31 4.85
C PHE A 191 1.57 -8.69 5.32
N LEU A 192 0.59 -9.26 4.65
CA LEU A 192 0.12 -10.62 4.88
C LEU A 192 0.23 -11.39 3.57
N VAL A 193 0.79 -12.58 3.65
CA VAL A 193 0.80 -13.55 2.56
C VAL A 193 0.07 -14.80 3.02
N ALA A 194 -0.82 -15.32 2.17
CA ALA A 194 -1.52 -16.58 2.41
C ALA A 194 -1.48 -17.45 1.16
N GLY A 195 -1.52 -18.75 1.36
CA GLY A 195 -1.55 -19.71 0.26
C GLY A 195 -1.65 -21.14 0.77
N SER A 196 -1.66 -22.12 -0.14
CA SER A 196 -1.66 -23.51 0.24
C SER A 196 -0.44 -23.86 1.09
N ARG A 197 -0.58 -24.77 2.05
CA ARG A 197 0.47 -25.17 3.00
C ARG A 197 1.78 -25.59 2.33
N ASN A 198 1.72 -26.10 1.12
CA ASN A 198 2.90 -26.56 0.37
C ASN A 198 3.74 -25.43 -0.22
N ARG A 199 3.22 -24.18 -0.22
CA ARG A 199 3.92 -23.01 -0.81
C ARG A 199 4.86 -22.29 0.14
N ARG A 200 4.99 -22.72 1.41
CA ARG A 200 5.92 -22.12 2.40
C ARG A 200 5.83 -20.60 2.45
N VAL A 201 4.59 -20.07 2.50
CA VAL A 201 4.34 -18.60 2.41
C VAL A 201 5.05 -17.81 3.52
N ALA A 202 5.39 -18.46 4.64
CA ALA A 202 6.18 -17.82 5.68
C ALA A 202 7.58 -17.40 5.20
N GLU A 203 8.20 -18.16 4.30
CA GLU A 203 9.53 -17.87 3.74
C GLU A 203 9.52 -16.61 2.85
N ILE A 204 8.33 -16.18 2.38
CA ILE A 204 8.18 -14.95 1.61
C ILE A 204 8.40 -13.71 2.50
N LEU A 205 7.91 -13.73 3.73
CA LEU A 205 8.01 -12.57 4.65
C LEU A 205 9.14 -12.68 5.67
N PHE A 206 9.69 -13.90 5.90
CA PHE A 206 10.74 -14.11 6.88
C PHE A 206 12.03 -14.56 6.18
N GLU A 207 13.15 -13.99 6.60
CA GLU A 207 14.48 -14.44 6.17
C GLU A 207 14.81 -15.76 6.84
N GLN A 208 15.56 -16.60 6.13
CA GLN A 208 16.15 -17.80 6.74
C GLN A 208 17.30 -17.41 7.70
N PRO A 209 17.56 -18.21 8.76
CA PRO A 209 18.71 -17.99 9.62
C PRO A 209 20.01 -17.96 8.80
N GLY A 210 20.74 -16.87 8.85
CA GLY A 210 21.99 -16.65 8.11
C GLY A 210 21.85 -15.71 6.89
N GLU A 211 20.67 -15.38 6.43
CA GLU A 211 20.47 -14.30 5.48
C GLU A 211 20.55 -12.95 6.22
N SER A 212 21.70 -12.31 6.14
CA SER A 212 21.87 -10.92 6.59
C SER A 212 21.29 -9.99 5.52
N ARG A 213 20.38 -9.11 5.93
CA ARG A 213 20.00 -7.99 5.08
C ARG A 213 21.09 -6.93 5.15
N ASP A 214 21.91 -6.83 4.13
CA ASP A 214 22.69 -5.62 3.88
C ASP A 214 21.78 -4.53 3.27
N PHE A 215 20.75 -4.13 4.04
CA PHE A 215 20.01 -2.93 3.69
C PHE A 215 20.82 -1.73 4.15
N LYS A 216 21.52 -1.12 3.22
CA LYS A 216 21.93 0.26 3.42
C LYS A 216 20.66 1.06 3.63
N LYS A 217 20.53 1.69 4.80
CA LYS A 217 19.54 2.74 5.06
C LYS A 217 19.61 3.67 3.85
N GLY A 218 18.49 3.90 3.14
CA GLY A 218 18.49 4.61 1.87
C GLY A 218 19.38 5.85 1.94
N GLU A 219 20.48 5.81 1.18
CA GLU A 219 21.38 6.94 1.06
C GLU A 219 20.61 8.04 0.34
N THR A 220 20.39 9.15 1.01
CA THR A 220 20.00 10.38 0.33
C THR A 220 21.15 10.74 -0.60
N SER A 221 20.85 10.97 -1.88
CA SER A 221 21.81 11.57 -2.79
C SER A 221 22.52 12.74 -2.10
N GLU A 222 23.83 12.90 -2.33
CA GLU A 222 24.74 13.83 -1.66
C GLU A 222 24.37 15.33 -1.72
N GLU A 223 23.16 15.68 -2.10
CA GLU A 223 22.65 17.04 -1.88
C GLU A 223 22.39 17.21 -0.39
N GLU A 224 23.21 18.03 0.23
CA GLU A 224 23.18 18.41 1.65
C GLU A 224 21.86 19.04 2.09
N SER A 225 20.80 18.27 2.19
CA SER A 225 19.49 18.69 2.71
C SER A 225 19.13 17.87 3.95
N SER A 226 18.68 18.55 5.00
CA SER A 226 18.12 17.89 6.18
C SER A 226 16.61 17.75 6.01
N ALA A 227 16.07 16.58 6.32
CA ALA A 227 14.63 16.38 6.39
C ALA A 227 14.15 16.65 7.84
N PHE A 228 13.07 17.40 7.98
CA PHE A 228 12.41 17.63 9.26
C PHE A 228 11.07 16.89 9.24
N ILE A 229 10.86 16.00 10.18
CA ILE A 229 9.60 15.29 10.35
C ILE A 229 8.86 15.85 11.57
N GLU A 230 7.55 16.01 11.46
CA GLU A 230 6.72 16.42 12.57
C GLU A 230 6.71 15.31 13.65
N SER A 231 7.16 15.66 14.85
CA SER A 231 7.22 14.73 16.01
C SER A 231 5.97 14.78 16.86
N SER A 232 5.32 15.96 16.92
CA SER A 232 4.01 16.20 17.54
C SER A 232 3.42 17.46 16.91
N PHE A 233 2.16 17.76 17.21
CA PHE A 233 1.46 18.91 16.61
C PHE A 233 2.31 20.20 16.65
N GLY A 234 2.75 20.65 15.48
CA GLY A 234 3.55 21.87 15.34
C GLY A 234 5.02 21.77 15.76
N THR A 235 5.52 20.60 16.15
CA THR A 235 6.95 20.41 16.48
C THR A 235 7.64 19.51 15.49
N TYR A 236 8.82 19.94 15.00
CA TYR A 236 9.61 19.22 14.01
C TYR A 236 10.94 18.79 14.60
N ARG A 237 11.44 17.64 14.15
CA ARG A 237 12.78 17.17 14.46
C ARG A 237 13.54 16.84 13.18
N GLU A 238 14.83 17.06 13.19
CA GLU A 238 15.71 16.67 12.11
C GLU A 238 15.76 15.13 11.96
N SER A 239 15.76 14.64 10.74
CA SER A 239 15.81 13.22 10.44
C SER A 239 16.44 12.99 9.07
N ASP A 240 17.25 11.94 8.95
CA ASP A 240 17.80 11.47 7.68
C ASP A 240 16.77 10.70 6.84
N VAL A 241 15.56 10.51 7.36
CA VAL A 241 14.51 9.70 6.73
C VAL A 241 13.24 10.52 6.66
N GLY A 242 12.63 10.60 5.49
CA GLY A 242 11.33 11.24 5.28
C GLY A 242 10.21 10.56 6.08
N GLY A 243 9.24 11.34 6.51
CA GLY A 243 8.02 10.83 7.14
C GLY A 243 7.15 10.03 6.15
N THR A 244 6.11 9.38 6.66
CA THR A 244 5.13 8.67 5.79
C THR A 244 4.41 9.66 4.89
N VAL A 245 4.40 9.44 3.58
CA VAL A 245 3.58 10.21 2.63
C VAL A 245 2.11 9.90 2.90
N LYS A 246 1.33 10.92 3.23
CA LYS A 246 -0.12 10.81 3.49
C LYS A 246 -0.95 11.27 2.31
N ARG A 247 -2.18 10.76 2.21
CA ARG A 247 -3.17 11.14 1.22
C ARG A 247 -3.56 12.63 1.28
N THR A 248 -3.61 13.20 2.47
CA THR A 248 -4.03 14.58 2.74
C THR A 248 -2.91 15.59 2.58
N GLY A 249 -1.84 15.25 1.85
CA GLY A 249 -0.65 16.03 1.58
C GLY A 249 -0.70 17.48 1.96
N GLY A 250 -0.23 17.81 3.17
CA GLY A 250 0.12 19.15 3.55
C GLY A 250 -0.97 20.08 4.06
N ALA A 251 -2.05 19.61 4.61
CA ALA A 251 -2.84 20.43 5.54
C ALA A 251 -2.20 20.33 6.94
N LEU A 252 -1.88 21.45 7.56
CA LEU A 252 -1.21 21.59 8.88
C LEU A 252 -2.01 21.02 10.07
N SER A 253 -2.79 19.98 9.88
CA SER A 253 -3.58 19.41 10.95
C SER A 253 -3.42 17.89 11.01
N GLY A 254 -2.34 17.42 11.65
CA GLY A 254 -2.27 16.05 12.08
C GLY A 254 -1.00 15.24 11.78
N GLY A 255 0.15 15.78 12.11
CA GLY A 255 1.27 14.99 12.63
C GLY A 255 1.98 14.03 11.69
N SER A 256 2.37 14.42 10.46
CA SER A 256 3.41 13.74 9.68
C SER A 256 3.83 14.48 8.42
N GLU A 257 4.01 15.77 8.50
CA GLU A 257 4.62 16.53 7.40
C GLU A 257 6.13 16.32 7.40
N THR A 258 6.69 16.07 6.23
CA THR A 258 8.14 16.12 6.01
C THR A 258 8.48 17.43 5.33
N LEU A 259 9.33 18.20 5.97
CA LEU A 259 9.87 19.46 5.43
C LEU A 259 11.30 19.21 5.01
N LEU A 260 11.66 19.61 3.80
CA LEU A 260 13.04 19.66 3.35
C LEU A 260 13.62 21.05 3.60
N VAL A 261 14.78 21.08 4.24
CA VAL A 261 15.51 22.29 4.52
C VAL A 261 16.80 22.28 3.71
N SER A 262 16.95 23.24 2.82
CA SER A 262 18.22 23.44 2.11
C SER A 262 19.27 24.03 3.04
N LYS A 263 20.48 23.44 3.08
CA LYS A 263 21.62 23.98 3.82
C LYS A 263 22.15 25.31 3.27
N ILE A 264 21.84 25.64 2.02
CA ILE A 264 22.24 26.91 1.38
C ILE A 264 21.06 27.88 1.44
N GLY A 265 21.13 28.86 2.27
CA GLY A 265 20.04 29.75 2.45
C GLY A 265 20.35 31.20 2.38
N ALA A 266 19.34 32.00 2.15
CA ALA A 266 19.37 33.44 2.20
C ALA A 266 18.86 33.94 3.57
N THR A 267 19.11 35.22 3.89
CA THR A 267 18.74 35.88 5.16
C THR A 267 17.26 35.72 5.50
N LEU A 268 16.92 35.45 6.77
CA LEU A 268 15.55 35.40 7.27
C LEU A 268 14.78 36.66 6.91
N SER A 269 13.66 36.52 6.24
CA SER A 269 12.76 37.64 5.96
C SER A 269 11.93 37.99 7.20
N THR A 270 11.85 39.27 7.53
CA THR A 270 11.06 39.82 8.65
C THR A 270 9.54 39.72 8.47
N ARG A 271 9.07 39.15 7.37
CA ARG A 271 7.63 38.89 7.10
C ARG A 271 7.11 37.56 7.68
N TRP A 272 7.82 36.99 8.65
CA TRP A 272 7.32 35.90 9.48
C TRP A 272 6.19 36.43 10.36
N GLY A 273 4.99 35.94 10.19
CA GLY A 273 3.86 36.28 11.04
C GLY A 273 2.65 36.87 10.33
N VAL A 274 2.70 37.05 9.01
CA VAL A 274 1.54 37.49 8.23
C VAL A 274 1.03 36.31 7.40
N ASN A 275 -0.01 35.68 7.89
CA ASN A 275 -0.79 34.57 7.33
C ASN A 275 -0.16 33.19 7.41
N SER A 276 -0.52 32.45 8.48
CA SER A 276 -0.34 31.01 8.62
C SER A 276 -0.85 30.21 7.40
N ASP A 277 -1.85 30.73 6.69
CA ASP A 277 -2.45 30.12 5.51
C ASP A 277 -1.54 30.11 4.28
N GLN A 278 -0.60 31.06 4.14
CA GLN A 278 0.38 31.05 3.05
C GLN A 278 1.51 30.05 3.30
N ILE A 279 1.82 29.74 4.56
CA ILE A 279 2.74 28.68 4.96
C ILE A 279 2.13 27.32 4.61
N CYS A 280 0.80 27.17 4.81
CA CYS A 280 0.05 25.95 4.57
C CYS A 280 -0.15 25.62 3.09
N ASN A 281 -0.07 26.60 2.19
CA ASN A 281 -0.29 26.42 0.75
C ASN A 281 0.96 26.04 -0.05
N GLY A 282 2.00 25.55 0.59
CA GLY A 282 3.16 24.99 -0.10
C GLY A 282 4.23 25.98 -0.56
N ASN A 283 4.06 27.26 -0.28
CA ASN A 283 4.99 28.31 -0.67
C ASN A 283 5.76 28.92 0.51
N CYS A 284 6.14 28.09 1.46
CA CYS A 284 6.93 28.55 2.58
C CYS A 284 8.39 28.70 2.17
N ILE A 285 8.80 29.93 1.85
CA ILE A 285 10.19 30.27 1.66
C ILE A 285 10.65 31.01 2.91
N ILE A 286 11.31 30.29 3.78
CA ILE A 286 12.16 30.94 4.78
C ILE A 286 13.46 31.20 4.08
N ASN A 287 13.81 32.47 3.95
CA ASN A 287 15.06 32.84 3.36
C ASN A 287 16.26 32.43 4.21
N TYR A 288 16.32 31.22 4.66
CA TYR A 288 17.37 30.46 5.32
C TYR A 288 17.07 30.09 6.78
N PRO A 289 16.92 28.77 7.05
CA PRO A 289 16.84 27.70 6.04
C PRO A 289 15.51 27.73 5.28
N LYS A 290 15.53 27.38 3.99
CA LYS A 290 14.29 27.27 3.19
C LYS A 290 13.53 26.01 3.60
N VAL A 291 12.35 26.18 4.16
CA VAL A 291 11.43 25.08 4.44
C VAL A 291 10.34 25.10 3.37
N ARG A 292 10.13 23.98 2.68
CA ARG A 292 9.09 23.83 1.68
C ARG A 292 8.46 22.45 1.74
N LYS A 293 7.29 22.28 1.18
CA LYS A 293 6.69 20.98 0.98
C LYS A 293 7.46 20.17 -0.05
N LEU A 294 7.38 18.84 0.07
CA LEU A 294 7.83 17.93 -0.97
C LEU A 294 7.02 18.15 -2.24
N THR A 295 7.68 18.14 -3.38
CA THR A 295 7.01 18.10 -4.69
C THR A 295 6.41 16.71 -4.95
N PRO A 296 5.44 16.57 -5.87
CA PRO A 296 4.94 15.25 -6.26
C PRO A 296 6.04 14.30 -6.73
N ILE A 297 7.05 14.80 -7.46
CA ILE A 297 8.19 14.00 -7.92
C ILE A 297 9.00 13.45 -6.73
N GLU A 298 9.26 14.28 -5.73
CA GLU A 298 9.96 13.83 -4.51
C GLU A 298 9.13 12.79 -3.74
N CYS A 299 7.81 12.92 -3.71
CA CYS A 299 6.91 11.93 -3.14
C CYS A 299 6.90 10.62 -3.94
N GLU A 300 6.92 10.68 -5.28
CA GLU A 300 7.07 9.52 -6.15
C GLU A 300 8.38 8.78 -5.86
N ARG A 301 9.51 9.49 -5.79
CA ARG A 301 10.82 8.91 -5.43
C ARG A 301 10.81 8.26 -4.04
N LEU A 302 10.20 8.91 -3.03
CA LEU A 302 10.06 8.35 -1.69
C LEU A 302 9.24 7.07 -1.64
N GLN A 303 8.29 6.89 -2.56
CA GLN A 303 7.53 5.65 -2.70
C GLN A 303 8.20 4.64 -3.65
N GLY A 304 9.27 5.05 -4.35
CA GLY A 304 9.99 4.22 -5.31
C GLY A 304 9.37 4.18 -6.70
N PHE A 305 8.48 5.11 -7.02
CA PHE A 305 7.96 5.29 -8.38
C PHE A 305 8.96 6.04 -9.27
N PRO A 306 8.88 5.84 -10.59
CA PRO A 306 9.58 6.70 -11.55
C PRO A 306 9.12 8.17 -11.45
N ASP A 307 10.00 9.09 -11.81
CA ASP A 307 9.68 10.52 -11.87
C ASP A 307 8.50 10.78 -12.81
N ASN A 308 7.59 11.63 -12.38
CA ASN A 308 6.39 12.00 -13.13
C ASN A 308 5.43 10.84 -13.45
N TYR A 309 5.52 9.71 -12.76
CA TYR A 309 4.61 8.57 -12.94
C TYR A 309 3.14 8.97 -12.82
N THR A 310 2.80 9.85 -11.89
CA THR A 310 1.43 10.35 -11.70
C THR A 310 1.11 11.60 -12.52
N LYS A 311 2.05 12.11 -13.32
CA LYS A 311 1.85 13.32 -14.13
C LYS A 311 1.24 12.96 -15.49
N ILE A 312 -0.08 12.84 -15.52
CA ILE A 312 -0.87 12.38 -16.66
C ILE A 312 -1.85 13.46 -17.14
N PRO A 313 -2.35 13.40 -18.39
CA PRO A 313 -3.50 14.22 -18.80
C PRO A 313 -4.71 13.91 -17.92
N TRP A 314 -5.42 14.94 -17.44
CA TRP A 314 -6.53 14.74 -16.53
C TRP A 314 -7.70 15.70 -16.77
N ARG A 315 -8.93 15.20 -17.01
CA ARG A 315 -10.16 15.98 -17.16
C ARG A 315 -9.99 17.19 -18.10
N ASN A 316 -9.65 16.95 -19.35
CA ASN A 316 -9.39 17.97 -20.38
C ASN A 316 -8.21 18.91 -20.11
N LYS A 317 -7.35 18.58 -19.13
CA LYS A 317 -6.09 19.28 -18.88
C LYS A 317 -4.94 18.52 -19.51
N THR A 318 -3.92 19.28 -19.96
CA THR A 318 -2.69 18.67 -20.46
C THR A 318 -1.87 18.07 -19.32
N VAL A 319 -0.81 17.34 -19.66
CA VAL A 319 0.13 16.76 -18.69
C VAL A 319 0.72 17.83 -17.76
N GLU A 320 1.04 19.01 -18.31
CA GLU A 320 1.62 20.15 -17.57
C GLU A 320 0.65 20.73 -16.54
N GLN A 321 -0.66 20.60 -16.82
CA GLN A 321 -1.75 21.09 -15.97
C GLN A 321 -2.26 20.03 -15.00
N CYS A 322 -1.59 18.88 -14.90
CA CYS A 322 -1.97 17.80 -13.98
C CYS A 322 -1.99 18.33 -12.54
N PRO A 323 -3.12 18.19 -11.80
CA PRO A 323 -3.23 18.80 -10.47
C PRO A 323 -2.42 18.04 -9.43
N ASP A 324 -1.49 18.72 -8.77
CA ASP A 324 -0.62 18.15 -7.74
C ASP A 324 -1.40 17.50 -6.58
N THR A 325 -2.56 18.06 -6.20
CA THR A 325 -3.41 17.50 -5.13
C THR A 325 -3.80 16.05 -5.42
N GLN A 326 -4.19 15.73 -6.67
CA GLN A 326 -4.56 14.37 -7.05
C GLN A 326 -3.33 13.44 -7.02
N ARG A 327 -2.19 13.95 -7.46
CA ARG A 327 -0.91 13.23 -7.41
C ARG A 327 -0.53 12.87 -5.98
N TYR A 328 -0.53 13.85 -5.06
CA TYR A 328 -0.23 13.61 -3.63
C TYR A 328 -1.17 12.57 -3.02
N MET A 329 -2.48 12.68 -3.29
CA MET A 329 -3.47 11.73 -2.78
C MET A 329 -3.19 10.29 -3.28
N ALA A 330 -2.95 10.14 -4.57
CA ALA A 330 -2.70 8.85 -5.20
C ALA A 330 -1.38 8.22 -4.70
N ILE A 331 -0.30 9.00 -4.63
CA ILE A 331 0.99 8.54 -4.12
C ILE A 331 0.89 8.15 -2.64
N GLY A 332 0.19 8.96 -1.82
CA GLY A 332 0.03 8.70 -0.39
C GLY A 332 -0.76 7.43 -0.08
N ASN A 333 -1.74 7.08 -0.92
CA ASN A 333 -2.51 5.84 -0.80
C ASN A 333 -1.76 4.60 -1.31
N SER A 334 -0.72 4.77 -2.12
CA SER A 334 -0.03 3.66 -2.77
C SER A 334 0.86 2.88 -1.81
N MET A 335 1.14 1.64 -2.15
CA MET A 335 2.18 0.81 -1.52
C MET A 335 3.57 1.32 -1.91
N ALA A 336 4.59 1.03 -1.09
CA ALA A 336 5.98 1.33 -1.44
C ALA A 336 6.52 0.29 -2.44
N VAL A 337 6.91 0.76 -3.62
CA VAL A 337 7.40 -0.09 -4.72
C VAL A 337 8.54 -1.02 -4.30
N PRO A 338 9.59 -0.58 -3.55
CA PRO A 338 10.69 -1.46 -3.18
C PRO A 338 10.29 -2.60 -2.25
N VAL A 339 9.30 -2.38 -1.37
CA VAL A 339 8.78 -3.46 -0.51
C VAL A 339 8.05 -4.50 -1.35
N MET A 340 7.21 -4.05 -2.30
CA MET A 340 6.51 -4.95 -3.22
C MET A 340 7.47 -5.74 -4.09
N ARG A 341 8.57 -5.13 -4.55
CA ARG A 341 9.61 -5.81 -5.30
C ARG A 341 10.27 -6.91 -4.49
N TRP A 342 10.66 -6.62 -3.25
CA TRP A 342 11.27 -7.60 -2.35
C TRP A 342 10.34 -8.80 -2.05
N ILE A 343 9.03 -8.54 -1.89
CA ILE A 343 8.05 -9.62 -1.70
C ILE A 343 7.91 -10.43 -2.99
N GLY A 344 7.86 -9.78 -4.16
CA GLY A 344 7.78 -10.45 -5.46
C GLY A 344 8.95 -11.38 -5.74
N ASP A 345 10.18 -10.98 -5.40
CA ASP A 345 11.38 -11.83 -5.54
C ASP A 345 11.26 -13.15 -4.74
N ARG A 346 10.43 -13.18 -3.69
CA ARG A 346 10.24 -14.34 -2.80
C ARG A 346 8.98 -15.16 -3.10
N ILE A 347 8.05 -14.64 -3.88
CA ILE A 347 6.85 -15.39 -4.33
C ILE A 347 7.21 -16.40 -5.42
N LYS A 348 8.24 -16.14 -6.21
CA LYS A 348 8.77 -17.07 -7.21
C LYS A 348 9.30 -18.34 -6.54
#